data_61ed125b1e62883117773e03b6504109
#
_entry.id   61ed125b1e62883117773e03b6504109
#
_cell.length_a   1.000
_cell.length_b   1.000
_cell.length_c   1.000
_cell.angle_alpha   90.00
_cell.angle_beta   90.00
_cell.angle_gamma   90.00
#
_symmetry.space_group_name_H-M   'P 1'
#
loop_
_entity.id
_entity.type
_entity.pdbx_description
1 polymer ?
#
loop_
_entity_poly.entity_id
_entity_poly.type
_entity_poly.pdbx_seq_one_letter_code
_entity_poly.pdbx_strand_id
1 'polypeptide(L)'
;MVLLQQAVAYIFRKKTRNIILFLILFLILSCLYFCFSLMQVGGGMKAQIRKSSGASFALVSKERGSAFSWKEGEKISHLSDVMTTIPEYISPVRLIDKKVVTGKQTVERDDLDNEANQALGATFTKETGQSVDFRSGAFQLLKGKHISAKGQIMIHESLARKNKLSVGDKLTLSNFQMTESGAKEMTFDIVGIFSGKKEETFTGMSSDLSENQVFLHYEDASQLLNLTDKLVTKLSFGIKNPDRI
;
A
#
# COMPACT_ATOMS: atom_id res chain seq x y z
N MET A 1 15.42 -16.85 -65.66
CA MET A 1 16.30 -15.71 -65.38
C MET A 1 15.74 -14.38 -65.89
N VAL A 2 15.15 -14.31 -67.09
CA VAL A 2 14.65 -13.08 -67.73
C VAL A 2 13.53 -12.39 -66.92
N LEU A 3 12.57 -13.12 -66.32
CA LEU A 3 11.45 -12.56 -65.50
C LEU A 3 11.94 -11.86 -64.26
N LEU A 4 12.98 -12.37 -63.58
CA LEU A 4 13.54 -11.78 -62.38
C LEU A 4 14.27 -10.46 -62.69
N GLN A 5 14.99 -10.39 -63.81
CA GLN A 5 15.67 -9.20 -64.28
C GLN A 5 14.66 -8.09 -64.71
N GLN A 6 13.55 -8.47 -65.34
CA GLN A 6 12.48 -7.55 -65.67
C GLN A 6 11.77 -7.02 -64.43
N ALA A 7 11.50 -7.83 -63.42
CA ALA A 7 10.90 -7.40 -62.16
C ALA A 7 11.81 -6.42 -61.40
N VAL A 8 13.12 -6.69 -61.36
CA VAL A 8 14.09 -5.78 -60.72
C VAL A 8 14.18 -4.47 -61.46
N ALA A 9 14.24 -4.48 -62.82
CA ALA A 9 14.25 -3.26 -63.63
C ALA A 9 12.98 -2.43 -63.42
N TYR A 10 11.80 -3.03 -63.29
CA TYR A 10 10.53 -2.35 -63.01
C TYR A 10 10.55 -1.67 -61.64
N ILE A 11 11.09 -2.36 -60.60
CA ILE A 11 11.22 -1.79 -59.24
C ILE A 11 12.10 -0.54 -59.27
N PHE A 12 13.23 -0.57 -59.96
CA PHE A 12 14.15 0.57 -60.05
C PHE A 12 13.61 1.73 -60.89
N ARG A 13 12.73 1.47 -61.83
CA ARG A 13 12.15 2.52 -62.71
C ARG A 13 11.09 3.37 -61.99
N LYS A 14 10.45 2.87 -60.93
CA LYS A 14 9.42 3.59 -60.12
C LYS A 14 9.81 3.70 -58.66
N LYS A 15 11.03 4.12 -58.39
CA LYS A 15 11.63 4.18 -57.04
C LYS A 15 10.74 4.86 -55.99
N THR A 16 10.21 6.05 -56.31
CA THR A 16 9.41 6.83 -55.35
C THR A 16 8.13 6.10 -54.93
N ARG A 17 7.41 5.49 -55.88
CA ARG A 17 6.18 4.73 -55.57
C ARG A 17 6.46 3.51 -54.73
N ASN A 18 7.56 2.77 -55.03
CA ASN A 18 7.93 1.60 -54.29
C ASN A 18 8.45 1.91 -52.87
N ILE A 19 9.15 3.02 -52.70
CA ILE A 19 9.56 3.52 -51.37
C ILE A 19 8.33 3.89 -50.54
N ILE A 20 7.35 4.58 -51.13
CA ILE A 20 6.11 4.92 -50.44
C ILE A 20 5.35 3.66 -49.98
N LEU A 21 5.20 2.67 -50.87
CA LEU A 21 4.56 1.40 -50.58
C LEU A 21 5.31 0.63 -49.44
N PHE A 22 6.63 0.62 -49.53
CA PHE A 22 7.46 0.01 -48.48
C PHE A 22 7.28 0.71 -47.12
N LEU A 23 7.27 2.03 -47.09
CA LEU A 23 7.06 2.80 -45.86
C LEU A 23 5.68 2.54 -45.26
N ILE A 24 4.62 2.49 -46.08
CA ILE A 24 3.28 2.16 -45.63
C ILE A 24 3.24 0.74 -45.04
N LEU A 25 3.79 -0.23 -45.74
CA LEU A 25 3.84 -1.63 -45.28
C LEU A 25 4.64 -1.76 -43.97
N PHE A 26 5.80 -1.10 -43.92
CA PHE A 26 6.64 -1.05 -42.71
C PHE A 26 5.89 -0.45 -41.51
N LEU A 27 5.14 0.63 -41.73
CA LEU A 27 4.36 1.29 -40.68
C LEU A 27 3.23 0.38 -40.18
N ILE A 28 2.53 -0.33 -41.09
CA ILE A 28 1.48 -1.28 -40.71
C ILE A 28 2.08 -2.44 -39.90
N LEU A 29 3.18 -3.03 -40.34
CA LEU A 29 3.84 -4.14 -39.64
C LEU A 29 4.39 -3.71 -38.28
N SER A 30 4.95 -2.50 -38.20
CA SER A 30 5.42 -1.92 -36.93
C SER A 30 4.27 -1.70 -35.95
N CYS A 31 3.13 -1.21 -36.43
CA CYS A 31 1.93 -1.03 -35.59
C CYS A 31 1.38 -2.37 -35.09
N LEU A 32 1.31 -3.37 -35.95
CA LEU A 32 0.88 -4.74 -35.56
C LEU A 32 1.84 -5.36 -34.53
N TYR A 33 3.14 -5.21 -34.72
CA TYR A 33 4.14 -5.69 -33.77
C TYR A 33 4.00 -4.99 -32.40
N PHE A 34 3.76 -3.68 -32.41
CA PHE A 34 3.55 -2.91 -31.19
C PHE A 34 2.28 -3.36 -30.45
N CYS A 35 1.16 -3.54 -31.16
CA CYS A 35 -0.09 -4.07 -30.59
C CYS A 35 0.12 -5.47 -29.98
N PHE A 36 0.83 -6.36 -30.69
CA PHE A 36 1.12 -7.71 -30.19
C PHE A 36 2.01 -7.67 -28.95
N SER A 37 3.01 -6.79 -28.93
CA SER A 37 3.89 -6.58 -27.77
C SER A 37 3.11 -6.08 -26.55
N LEU A 38 2.17 -5.14 -26.72
CA LEU A 38 1.31 -4.67 -25.65
C LEU A 38 0.42 -5.78 -25.08
N MET A 39 -0.13 -6.65 -25.94
CA MET A 39 -0.95 -7.79 -25.49
C MET A 39 -0.11 -8.79 -24.66
N GLN A 40 1.12 -9.07 -25.07
CA GLN A 40 2.03 -9.96 -24.33
C GLN A 40 2.40 -9.36 -22.95
N VAL A 41 2.75 -8.07 -22.91
CA VAL A 41 3.09 -7.37 -21.65
C VAL A 41 1.87 -7.36 -20.71
N GLY A 42 0.68 -7.06 -21.24
CA GLY A 42 -0.57 -7.07 -20.44
C GLY A 42 -0.88 -8.45 -19.84
N GLY A 43 -0.67 -9.53 -20.60
CA GLY A 43 -0.84 -10.90 -20.09
C GLY A 43 0.17 -11.26 -18.99
N GLY A 44 1.44 -10.89 -19.17
CA GLY A 44 2.49 -11.09 -18.18
C GLY A 44 2.26 -10.30 -16.90
N MET A 45 1.87 -9.04 -16.98
CA MET A 45 1.52 -8.20 -15.83
C MET A 45 0.33 -8.78 -15.03
N LYS A 46 -0.72 -9.24 -15.72
CA LYS A 46 -1.88 -9.87 -15.07
C LYS A 46 -1.48 -11.13 -14.29
N ALA A 47 -0.62 -11.97 -14.86
CA ALA A 47 -0.10 -13.16 -14.18
C ALA A 47 0.82 -12.80 -13.00
N GLN A 48 1.64 -11.78 -13.15
CA GLN A 48 2.54 -11.30 -12.10
C GLN A 48 1.78 -10.64 -10.96
N ILE A 49 0.76 -9.82 -11.24
CA ILE A 49 -0.15 -9.25 -10.24
C ILE A 49 -0.90 -10.36 -9.49
N ARG A 50 -1.44 -11.37 -10.20
CA ARG A 50 -2.07 -12.53 -9.56
C ARG A 50 -1.11 -13.28 -8.64
N LYS A 51 0.14 -13.44 -9.03
CA LYS A 51 1.16 -14.15 -8.25
C LYS A 51 1.67 -13.33 -7.06
N SER A 52 1.85 -12.02 -7.21
CA SER A 52 2.36 -11.12 -6.16
C SER A 52 1.26 -10.73 -5.16
N SER A 53 0.04 -10.49 -5.62
CA SER A 53 -1.07 -10.12 -4.74
C SER A 53 -1.63 -11.31 -3.96
N GLY A 54 -1.36 -12.55 -4.41
CA GLY A 54 -2.03 -13.76 -3.91
C GLY A 54 -3.54 -13.61 -4.03
N ALA A 55 -4.27 -14.71 -4.05
CA ALA A 55 -5.71 -14.60 -3.97
C ALA A 55 -6.05 -14.18 -2.53
N SER A 56 -6.64 -13.03 -2.39
CA SER A 56 -7.09 -12.54 -1.09
C SER A 56 -8.38 -11.75 -1.24
N PHE A 57 -9.25 -11.88 -0.27
CA PHE A 57 -10.39 -11.01 -0.08
C PHE A 57 -10.36 -10.39 1.31
N ALA A 58 -11.07 -9.30 1.50
CA ALA A 58 -11.14 -8.64 2.79
C ALA A 58 -12.58 -8.43 3.22
N LEU A 59 -12.82 -8.70 4.50
CA LEU A 59 -14.03 -8.30 5.19
C LEU A 59 -13.77 -6.91 5.78
N VAL A 60 -14.62 -5.95 5.43
CA VAL A 60 -14.59 -4.58 5.94
C VAL A 60 -15.99 -4.19 6.39
N SER A 61 -16.09 -3.26 7.35
CA SER A 61 -17.39 -2.73 7.74
C SER A 61 -18.05 -1.99 6.56
N LYS A 62 -19.38 -2.10 6.47
CA LYS A 62 -20.19 -1.36 5.49
C LYS A 62 -20.09 0.15 5.71
N GLU A 63 -19.96 0.56 6.95
CA GLU A 63 -19.70 1.94 7.32
C GLU A 63 -18.20 2.21 7.32
N ARG A 64 -17.77 3.17 6.52
CA ARG A 64 -16.36 3.50 6.31
C ARG A 64 -15.67 3.83 7.64
N GLY A 65 -14.64 3.07 7.99
CA GLY A 65 -13.85 3.30 9.21
C GLY A 65 -14.44 2.71 10.49
N SER A 66 -15.64 2.12 10.45
CA SER A 66 -16.21 1.46 11.62
C SER A 66 -15.52 0.14 11.91
N ALA A 67 -15.27 -0.12 13.19
CA ALA A 67 -14.74 -1.38 13.66
C ALA A 67 -15.87 -2.41 13.84
N PHE A 68 -15.53 -3.68 13.65
CA PHE A 68 -16.41 -4.81 13.91
C PHE A 68 -15.69 -5.89 14.72
N SER A 69 -16.44 -6.81 15.31
CA SER A 69 -15.87 -7.87 16.11
C SER A 69 -15.10 -8.87 15.24
N TRP A 70 -13.90 -9.27 15.66
CA TRP A 70 -13.17 -10.39 15.06
C TRP A 70 -14.00 -11.66 14.91
N LYS A 71 -14.92 -11.92 15.86
CA LYS A 71 -15.80 -13.11 15.83
C LYS A 71 -16.63 -13.23 14.56
N GLU A 72 -16.95 -12.10 13.90
CA GLU A 72 -17.69 -12.13 12.64
C GLU A 72 -16.91 -12.78 11.50
N GLY A 73 -15.59 -12.64 11.50
CA GLY A 73 -14.70 -13.25 10.51
C GLY A 73 -14.19 -14.66 10.91
N GLU A 74 -14.42 -15.11 12.14
CA GLU A 74 -13.89 -16.37 12.65
C GLU A 74 -14.39 -17.58 11.85
N LYS A 75 -15.66 -17.57 11.46
CA LYS A 75 -16.25 -18.64 10.62
C LYS A 75 -15.55 -18.74 9.26
N ILE A 76 -15.11 -17.61 8.71
CA ILE A 76 -14.41 -17.55 7.41
C ILE A 76 -12.97 -18.07 7.58
N SER A 77 -12.32 -17.76 8.71
CA SER A 77 -10.94 -18.18 8.96
C SER A 77 -10.78 -19.71 9.05
N HIS A 78 -11.84 -20.44 9.35
CA HIS A 78 -11.85 -21.90 9.45
C HIS A 78 -12.20 -22.62 8.13
N LEU A 79 -12.46 -21.90 7.03
CA LEU A 79 -12.69 -22.52 5.73
C LEU A 79 -11.39 -23.18 5.22
N SER A 80 -11.54 -24.35 4.60
CA SER A 80 -10.41 -25.19 4.13
C SER A 80 -9.50 -24.51 3.11
N ASP A 81 -10.03 -23.55 2.37
CA ASP A 81 -9.31 -22.81 1.33
C ASP A 81 -8.65 -21.52 1.85
N VAL A 82 -8.89 -21.14 3.12
CA VAL A 82 -8.24 -20.01 3.77
C VAL A 82 -6.91 -20.43 4.39
N MET A 83 -5.82 -19.81 3.93
CA MET A 83 -4.47 -20.09 4.42
C MET A 83 -4.03 -19.15 5.55
N THR A 84 -4.39 -17.88 5.41
CA THR A 84 -3.97 -16.83 6.33
C THR A 84 -5.11 -15.88 6.63
N THR A 85 -5.16 -15.42 7.87
CA THR A 85 -6.11 -14.41 8.34
C THR A 85 -5.33 -13.28 8.98
N ILE A 86 -5.41 -12.10 8.39
CA ILE A 86 -4.64 -10.92 8.78
C ILE A 86 -5.61 -9.87 9.32
N PRO A 87 -5.64 -9.66 10.64
CA PRO A 87 -6.41 -8.59 11.23
C PRO A 87 -5.69 -7.26 11.06
N GLU A 88 -6.46 -6.24 10.73
CA GLU A 88 -6.00 -4.87 10.72
C GLU A 88 -6.99 -4.01 11.51
N TYR A 89 -6.46 -3.23 12.45
CA TYR A 89 -7.19 -2.18 13.12
C TYR A 89 -6.55 -0.85 12.79
N ILE A 90 -7.30 0.06 12.20
CA ILE A 90 -6.79 1.37 11.78
C ILE A 90 -7.38 2.43 12.70
N SER A 91 -6.54 3.22 13.31
CA SER A 91 -6.95 4.30 14.21
C SER A 91 -5.93 5.44 14.16
N PRO A 92 -6.35 6.68 14.31
CA PRO A 92 -5.42 7.76 14.59
C PRO A 92 -4.80 7.57 15.97
N VAL A 93 -3.52 7.92 16.10
CA VAL A 93 -2.77 7.99 17.36
C VAL A 93 -2.02 9.31 17.42
N ARG A 94 -1.73 9.79 18.62
CA ARG A 94 -0.98 11.02 18.82
C ARG A 94 0.51 10.73 19.01
N LEU A 95 1.35 11.51 18.35
CA LEU A 95 2.79 11.47 18.50
C LEU A 95 3.22 12.33 19.69
N ILE A 96 4.02 11.78 20.60
CA ILE A 96 4.51 12.47 21.80
C ILE A 96 5.97 12.91 21.59
N ASP A 97 6.29 14.13 21.98
CA ASP A 97 7.65 14.74 21.96
C ASP A 97 8.35 14.72 20.59
N LYS A 98 7.63 14.52 19.51
CA LYS A 98 8.14 14.49 18.15
C LYS A 98 7.21 15.26 17.21
N LYS A 99 7.66 15.50 15.98
CA LYS A 99 6.96 16.30 14.98
C LYS A 99 6.46 15.42 13.84
N VAL A 100 5.19 15.56 13.48
CA VAL A 100 4.64 14.95 12.26
C VAL A 100 5.22 15.61 11.01
N VAL A 101 5.15 14.90 9.90
CA VAL A 101 5.51 15.44 8.59
C VAL A 101 4.35 16.30 8.11
N THR A 102 4.60 17.58 7.88
CA THR A 102 3.61 18.51 7.34
C THR A 102 3.36 18.23 5.86
N GLY A 103 2.11 18.14 5.46
CA GLY A 103 1.71 17.96 4.06
C GLY A 103 2.04 19.19 3.20
N LYS A 104 2.02 19.00 1.89
CA LYS A 104 2.19 20.10 0.92
C LYS A 104 0.97 21.01 0.81
N GLN A 105 -0.17 20.60 1.33
CA GLN A 105 -1.41 21.37 1.36
C GLN A 105 -1.46 22.15 2.68
N THR A 106 -1.09 23.41 2.63
CA THR A 106 -1.30 24.37 3.72
C THR A 106 -2.75 24.83 3.68
N VAL A 107 -3.65 24.08 4.27
CA VAL A 107 -4.92 24.61 4.75
C VAL A 107 -4.67 24.97 6.20
N GLU A 108 -4.34 26.21 6.47
CA GLU A 108 -4.34 26.74 7.83
C GLU A 108 -5.81 26.76 8.28
N ARG A 109 -6.14 25.87 9.19
CA ARG A 109 -7.40 25.88 9.91
C ARG A 109 -7.10 26.38 11.31
N ASP A 110 -7.50 27.61 11.59
CA ASP A 110 -7.35 28.27 12.89
C ASP A 110 -8.20 27.59 14.00
N ASP A 111 -9.11 26.69 13.60
CA ASP A 111 -10.05 25.99 14.50
C ASP A 111 -9.61 24.57 14.88
N LEU A 112 -8.49 24.07 14.39
CA LEU A 112 -7.92 22.81 14.84
C LEU A 112 -6.91 23.05 15.95
N ASP A 113 -7.24 22.57 17.14
CA ASP A 113 -6.30 22.52 18.27
C ASP A 113 -4.97 21.90 17.85
N ASN A 114 -3.87 22.37 18.44
CA ASN A 114 -2.51 21.88 18.19
C ASN A 114 -2.37 20.34 18.25
N GLU A 115 -3.29 19.66 18.90
CA GLU A 115 -3.34 18.19 19.02
C GLU A 115 -3.65 17.46 17.72
N ALA A 116 -4.56 17.99 16.88
CA ALA A 116 -4.87 17.40 15.58
C ALA A 116 -3.65 17.44 14.64
N ASN A 117 -2.74 18.38 14.86
CA ASN A 117 -1.50 18.51 14.11
C ASN A 117 -0.42 17.47 14.50
N GLN A 118 -0.68 16.62 15.51
CA GLN A 118 0.22 15.55 15.95
C GLN A 118 -0.32 14.16 15.64
N ALA A 119 -1.38 14.06 14.85
CA ALA A 119 -1.99 12.79 14.48
C ALA A 119 -1.17 11.99 13.48
N LEU A 120 -0.96 10.72 13.78
CA LEU A 120 -0.41 9.69 12.89
C LEU A 120 -1.51 8.71 12.52
N GLY A 121 -1.47 8.19 11.32
CA GLY A 121 -2.28 7.03 10.93
C GLY A 121 -1.63 5.74 11.43
N ALA A 122 -2.21 5.07 12.41
CA ALA A 122 -1.69 3.81 12.92
C ALA A 122 -2.48 2.62 12.33
N THR A 123 -1.75 1.66 11.78
CA THR A 123 -2.29 0.36 11.39
C THR A 123 -1.72 -0.71 12.32
N PHE A 124 -2.60 -1.29 13.11
CA PHE A 124 -2.29 -2.41 13.99
C PHE A 124 -2.52 -3.72 13.24
N THR A 125 -1.48 -4.53 13.06
CA THR A 125 -1.55 -5.80 12.34
C THR A 125 -0.61 -6.84 12.96
N LYS A 126 -0.88 -8.12 12.76
CA LYS A 126 -0.02 -9.19 13.31
C LYS A 126 1.34 -9.26 12.62
N GLU A 127 1.36 -9.08 11.32
CA GLU A 127 2.55 -9.23 10.49
C GLU A 127 2.51 -8.24 9.32
N THR A 128 3.34 -7.22 9.39
CA THR A 128 3.36 -6.16 8.38
C THR A 128 3.78 -6.63 6.99
N GLY A 129 4.66 -7.63 6.90
CA GLY A 129 5.08 -8.17 5.59
C GLY A 129 3.94 -8.81 4.79
N GLN A 130 2.87 -9.21 5.46
CA GLN A 130 1.69 -9.79 4.82
C GLN A 130 0.57 -8.77 4.57
N SER A 131 0.67 -7.56 5.10
CA SER A 131 -0.33 -6.53 4.84
C SER A 131 -0.41 -6.21 3.33
N VAL A 132 -1.59 -5.83 2.88
CA VAL A 132 -1.83 -5.50 1.47
C VAL A 132 -0.89 -4.39 0.99
N ASP A 133 -0.57 -3.45 1.85
CA ASP A 133 0.26 -2.29 1.54
C ASP A 133 1.70 -2.67 1.15
N PHE A 134 2.29 -3.64 1.87
CA PHE A 134 3.63 -4.17 1.54
C PHE A 134 3.59 -5.17 0.39
N ARG A 135 2.57 -6.02 0.32
CA ARG A 135 2.43 -7.01 -0.75
C ARG A 135 2.16 -6.38 -2.12
N SER A 136 1.40 -5.29 -2.16
CA SER A 136 1.14 -4.54 -3.40
C SER A 136 2.34 -3.72 -3.88
N GLY A 137 3.34 -3.53 -3.02
CA GLY A 137 4.48 -2.66 -3.29
C GLY A 137 4.22 -1.17 -3.08
N ALA A 138 3.04 -0.80 -2.54
CA ALA A 138 2.76 0.59 -2.16
C ALA A 138 3.74 1.07 -1.08
N PHE A 139 4.07 0.18 -0.14
CA PHE A 139 5.15 0.39 0.82
C PHE A 139 6.25 -0.67 0.67
N GLN A 140 7.48 -0.27 0.96
CA GLN A 140 8.66 -1.13 0.90
C GLN A 140 9.50 -0.94 2.16
N LEU A 141 9.96 -2.05 2.74
CA LEU A 141 10.89 -2.02 3.88
C LEU A 141 12.26 -1.54 3.40
N LEU A 142 12.76 -0.46 3.98
CA LEU A 142 14.09 0.11 3.66
C LEU A 142 15.17 -0.38 4.62
N LYS A 143 14.86 -0.40 5.93
CA LYS A 143 15.83 -0.75 6.98
C LYS A 143 15.15 -1.55 8.08
N GLY A 144 15.89 -2.42 8.73
CA GLY A 144 15.39 -3.22 9.85
C GLY A 144 14.58 -4.43 9.42
N LYS A 145 13.49 -4.71 10.12
CA LYS A 145 12.63 -5.88 9.91
C LYS A 145 11.15 -5.55 10.04
N HIS A 146 10.29 -6.42 9.54
CA HIS A 146 8.86 -6.36 9.78
C HIS A 146 8.52 -6.63 11.25
N ILE A 147 7.36 -6.11 11.69
CA ILE A 147 6.85 -6.34 13.04
C ILE A 147 6.52 -7.82 13.21
N SER A 148 6.90 -8.37 14.36
CA SER A 148 6.65 -9.76 14.72
C SER A 148 6.22 -9.95 16.17
N ALA A 149 6.27 -8.90 16.99
CA ALA A 149 5.96 -8.95 18.42
C ALA A 149 5.39 -7.62 18.93
N LYS A 150 4.77 -7.68 20.11
CA LYS A 150 4.29 -6.49 20.84
C LYS A 150 5.41 -5.52 21.15
N GLY A 151 5.06 -4.25 21.31
CA GLY A 151 5.99 -3.17 21.64
C GLY A 151 6.90 -2.76 20.48
N GLN A 152 6.68 -3.30 19.27
CA GLN A 152 7.42 -2.97 18.07
C GLN A 152 6.64 -2.01 17.18
N ILE A 153 7.37 -1.06 16.55
CA ILE A 153 6.80 -0.11 15.60
C ILE A 153 7.65 -0.04 14.34
N MET A 154 6.99 0.10 13.19
CA MET A 154 7.60 0.54 11.94
C MET A 154 7.11 1.93 11.59
N ILE A 155 8.02 2.78 11.14
CA ILE A 155 7.74 4.18 10.81
C ILE A 155 8.15 4.50 9.37
N HIS A 156 7.47 5.48 8.78
CA HIS A 156 7.82 5.96 7.44
C HIS A 156 9.16 6.71 7.45
N GLU A 157 9.93 6.62 6.36
CA GLU A 157 11.26 7.26 6.24
C GLU A 157 11.20 8.78 6.42
N SER A 158 10.14 9.45 5.97
CA SER A 158 9.97 10.89 6.12
C SER A 158 9.80 11.29 7.60
N LEU A 159 9.01 10.49 8.37
CA LEU A 159 8.86 10.67 9.81
C LEU A 159 10.18 10.42 10.54
N ALA A 160 10.90 9.35 10.16
CA ALA A 160 12.22 9.03 10.70
C ALA A 160 13.23 10.17 10.46
N ARG A 161 13.29 10.68 9.23
CA ARG A 161 14.17 11.79 8.83
C ARG A 161 13.83 13.08 9.56
N LYS A 162 12.54 13.44 9.66
CA LYS A 162 12.06 14.65 10.33
C LYS A 162 12.50 14.69 11.80
N ASN A 163 12.49 13.54 12.48
CA ASN A 163 12.76 13.41 13.89
C ASN A 163 14.15 12.83 14.21
N LYS A 164 14.98 12.58 13.20
CA LYS A 164 16.34 11.99 13.32
C LYS A 164 16.31 10.63 14.04
N LEU A 165 15.30 9.80 13.71
CA LEU A 165 15.10 8.48 14.29
C LEU A 165 15.72 7.39 13.41
N SER A 166 16.18 6.33 14.05
CA SER A 166 16.80 5.15 13.44
C SER A 166 16.18 3.87 14.00
N VAL A 167 16.43 2.73 13.35
CA VAL A 167 16.10 1.42 13.90
C VAL A 167 16.84 1.23 15.22
N GLY A 168 16.13 0.81 16.26
CA GLY A 168 16.63 0.68 17.64
C GLY A 168 16.26 1.85 18.55
N ASP A 169 15.83 2.99 18.01
CA ASP A 169 15.33 4.10 18.82
C ASP A 169 13.91 3.81 19.32
N LYS A 170 13.44 4.65 20.24
CA LYS A 170 12.12 4.55 20.85
C LYS A 170 11.21 5.67 20.36
N LEU A 171 9.92 5.35 20.23
CA LEU A 171 8.87 6.31 19.87
C LEU A 171 7.70 6.16 20.83
N THR A 172 7.25 7.28 21.41
CA THR A 172 6.09 7.29 22.32
C THR A 172 4.86 7.78 21.57
N LEU A 173 3.79 7.02 21.68
CA LEU A 173 2.47 7.33 21.14
C LEU A 173 1.43 7.36 22.24
N SER A 174 0.37 8.14 22.05
CA SER A 174 -0.82 8.07 22.89
C SER A 174 -2.08 7.83 22.05
N ASN A 175 -3.13 7.36 22.72
CA ASN A 175 -4.44 7.32 22.11
C ASN A 175 -4.96 8.74 21.83
N PHE A 176 -5.82 8.85 20.80
CA PHE A 176 -6.43 10.11 20.43
C PHE A 176 -7.72 10.31 21.23
N GLN A 177 -7.60 10.81 22.46
CA GLN A 177 -8.75 11.17 23.28
C GLN A 177 -8.76 12.68 23.50
N MET A 178 -9.95 13.29 23.37
CA MET A 178 -10.15 14.74 23.50
C MET A 178 -10.01 15.27 24.94
N THR A 179 -9.79 14.40 25.93
CA THR A 179 -9.64 14.79 27.33
C THR A 179 -8.34 14.24 27.91
N GLU A 180 -7.56 15.11 28.56
CA GLU A 180 -6.27 14.75 29.16
C GLU A 180 -6.35 13.63 30.21
N SER A 181 -7.47 13.46 30.89
CA SER A 181 -7.63 12.45 31.96
C SER A 181 -7.76 11.01 31.49
N GLY A 182 -7.76 10.74 30.18
CA GLY A 182 -7.85 9.40 29.60
C GLY A 182 -6.74 9.06 28.61
N ALA A 183 -5.78 9.95 28.41
CA ALA A 183 -4.66 9.73 27.50
C ALA A 183 -3.75 8.63 28.05
N LYS A 184 -3.56 7.57 27.26
CA LYS A 184 -2.67 6.46 27.57
C LYS A 184 -1.47 6.51 26.66
N GLU A 185 -0.30 6.63 27.25
CA GLU A 185 0.96 6.65 26.53
C GLU A 185 1.62 5.28 26.54
N MET A 186 2.19 4.90 25.42
CA MET A 186 3.02 3.71 25.27
C MET A 186 4.24 4.02 24.42
N THR A 187 5.38 3.45 24.83
CA THR A 187 6.65 3.57 24.11
C THR A 187 6.95 2.29 23.36
N PHE A 188 7.34 2.42 22.12
CA PHE A 188 7.59 1.34 21.18
C PHE A 188 9.04 1.38 20.68
N ASP A 189 9.62 0.20 20.44
CA ASP A 189 10.94 0.07 19.81
C ASP A 189 10.80 0.13 18.28
N ILE A 190 11.52 1.02 17.62
CA ILE A 190 11.53 1.13 16.16
C ILE A 190 12.32 -0.05 15.60
N VAL A 191 11.61 -1.01 14.98
CA VAL A 191 12.23 -2.20 14.39
C VAL A 191 12.41 -2.12 12.90
N GLY A 192 11.69 -1.21 12.22
CA GLY A 192 11.77 -1.05 10.78
C GLY A 192 11.44 0.37 10.33
N ILE A 193 12.05 0.74 9.22
CA ILE A 193 11.77 1.98 8.49
C ILE A 193 11.34 1.59 7.08
N PHE A 194 10.22 2.10 6.63
CA PHE A 194 9.67 1.83 5.30
C PHE A 194 9.51 3.11 4.48
N SER A 195 9.40 2.96 3.17
CA SER A 195 9.08 4.03 2.23
C SER A 195 7.89 3.65 1.36
N GLY A 196 7.45 4.60 0.58
CA GLY A 196 6.37 4.43 -0.39
C GLY A 196 5.26 5.43 -0.16
N LYS A 197 4.27 5.38 -1.04
CA LYS A 197 3.11 6.26 -0.99
C LYS A 197 1.87 5.54 -1.46
N LYS A 198 0.77 5.75 -0.75
CA LYS A 198 -0.57 5.35 -1.19
C LYS A 198 -1.20 6.48 -2.00
N GLU A 199 -2.10 6.13 -2.90
CA GLU A 199 -3.00 7.12 -3.48
C GLU A 199 -3.85 7.72 -2.35
N GLU A 200 -3.73 9.02 -2.17
CA GLU A 200 -4.44 9.76 -1.13
C GLU A 200 -5.60 10.52 -1.75
N THR A 201 -6.80 10.29 -1.23
CA THR A 201 -7.92 11.18 -1.46
C THR A 201 -7.76 12.39 -0.56
N PHE A 202 -8.15 13.58 -1.07
CA PHE A 202 -8.15 14.80 -0.27
C PHE A 202 -8.93 14.60 1.03
N THR A 203 -8.26 14.77 2.16
CA THR A 203 -8.83 14.57 3.51
C THR A 203 -9.12 15.87 4.23
N GLY A 204 -8.68 17.01 3.71
CA GLY A 204 -8.75 18.31 4.39
C GLY A 204 -7.77 18.47 5.57
N MET A 205 -6.90 17.47 5.81
CA MET A 205 -5.88 17.57 6.85
C MET A 205 -4.58 18.15 6.28
N SER A 206 -3.85 18.90 7.10
CA SER A 206 -2.58 19.53 6.73
C SER A 206 -1.38 18.58 6.76
N SER A 207 -1.57 17.33 7.17
CA SER A 207 -0.52 16.30 7.22
C SER A 207 -0.60 15.36 6.03
N ASP A 208 0.56 14.92 5.52
CA ASP A 208 0.64 13.86 4.53
C ASP A 208 0.35 12.52 5.23
N LEU A 209 -0.72 11.83 4.78
CA LEU A 209 -1.18 10.59 5.43
C LEU A 209 -0.17 9.44 5.28
N SER A 210 0.43 9.28 4.10
CA SER A 210 1.39 8.19 3.86
C SER A 210 2.67 8.41 4.62
N GLU A 211 3.16 9.66 4.69
CA GLU A 211 4.41 10.01 5.37
C GLU A 211 4.29 9.98 6.90
N ASN A 212 3.06 10.06 7.43
CA ASN A 212 2.72 9.93 8.85
C ASN A 212 2.08 8.58 9.19
N GLN A 213 2.19 7.58 8.30
CA GLN A 213 1.74 6.23 8.57
C GLN A 213 2.74 5.50 9.47
N VAL A 214 2.22 4.78 10.46
CA VAL A 214 2.97 3.86 11.31
C VAL A 214 2.28 2.50 11.38
N PHE A 215 3.06 1.46 11.57
CA PHE A 215 2.55 0.11 11.80
C PHE A 215 2.93 -0.35 13.21
N LEU A 216 2.01 -1.04 13.87
CA LEU A 216 2.18 -1.59 15.22
C LEU A 216 1.65 -3.02 15.28
N HIS A 217 2.04 -3.76 16.32
CA HIS A 217 1.50 -5.10 16.51
C HIS A 217 0.02 -5.03 16.94
N TYR A 218 -0.80 -5.94 16.38
CA TYR A 218 -2.26 -5.94 16.59
C TYR A 218 -2.67 -5.98 18.08
N GLU A 219 -1.93 -6.72 18.90
CA GLU A 219 -2.26 -6.85 20.31
C GLU A 219 -1.96 -5.58 21.14
N ASP A 220 -1.16 -4.63 20.60
CA ASP A 220 -0.91 -3.35 21.26
C ASP A 220 -2.12 -2.41 21.14
N ALA A 221 -3.01 -2.65 20.15
CA ALA A 221 -4.21 -1.84 19.94
C ALA A 221 -5.12 -1.83 21.17
N SER A 222 -5.38 -3.01 21.76
CA SER A 222 -6.24 -3.11 22.95
C SER A 222 -5.67 -2.34 24.13
N GLN A 223 -4.36 -2.34 24.27
CA GLN A 223 -3.68 -1.68 25.37
C GLN A 223 -3.59 -0.17 25.15
N LEU A 224 -3.18 0.29 23.97
CA LEU A 224 -3.01 1.71 23.66
C LEU A 224 -4.38 2.43 23.55
N LEU A 225 -5.36 1.79 22.92
CA LEU A 225 -6.65 2.40 22.59
C LEU A 225 -7.76 2.08 23.61
N ASN A 226 -7.44 1.37 24.70
CA ASN A 226 -8.41 0.92 25.71
C ASN A 226 -9.59 0.11 25.12
N LEU A 227 -9.32 -0.76 24.15
CA LEU A 227 -10.35 -1.60 23.55
C LEU A 227 -10.68 -2.79 24.47
N THR A 228 -11.97 -2.98 24.76
CA THR A 228 -12.46 -4.08 25.60
C THR A 228 -12.57 -5.40 24.83
N ASP A 229 -12.81 -5.31 23.53
CA ASP A 229 -12.99 -6.45 22.62
C ASP A 229 -11.92 -6.52 21.54
N LYS A 230 -11.78 -7.68 20.93
CA LYS A 230 -10.94 -7.85 19.73
C LYS A 230 -11.67 -7.27 18.52
N LEU A 231 -11.47 -5.98 18.29
CA LEU A 231 -12.04 -5.24 17.18
C LEU A 231 -11.08 -5.20 15.99
N VAL A 232 -11.64 -5.18 14.79
CA VAL A 232 -10.93 -5.01 13.52
C VAL A 232 -11.67 -4.00 12.65
N THR A 233 -10.95 -3.22 11.87
CA THR A 233 -11.51 -2.38 10.82
C THR A 233 -11.49 -3.10 9.47
N LYS A 234 -10.59 -4.09 9.36
CA LYS A 234 -10.42 -4.91 8.17
C LYS A 234 -9.86 -6.28 8.56
N LEU A 235 -10.38 -7.31 7.94
CA LEU A 235 -9.90 -8.68 8.11
C LEU A 235 -9.60 -9.25 6.73
N SER A 236 -8.33 -9.45 6.41
CA SER A 236 -7.89 -9.95 5.11
C SER A 236 -7.64 -11.45 5.18
N PHE A 237 -8.14 -12.19 4.18
CA PHE A 237 -8.02 -13.63 4.07
C PHE A 237 -7.19 -13.99 2.84
N GLY A 238 -6.09 -14.70 3.03
CA GLY A 238 -5.32 -15.29 1.95
C GLY A 238 -5.86 -16.65 1.57
N ILE A 239 -6.04 -16.91 0.27
CA ILE A 239 -6.68 -18.10 -0.26
C ILE A 239 -5.70 -18.96 -1.01
N LYS A 240 -5.85 -20.29 -0.88
CA LYS A 240 -5.00 -21.28 -1.53
C LYS A 240 -5.22 -21.36 -3.04
N ASN A 241 -6.45 -21.26 -3.48
CA ASN A 241 -6.80 -21.40 -4.89
C ASN A 241 -7.73 -20.26 -5.36
N PRO A 242 -7.23 -19.31 -6.17
CA PRO A 242 -8.00 -18.15 -6.64
C PRO A 242 -9.16 -18.50 -7.59
N ASP A 243 -9.17 -19.70 -8.15
CA ASP A 243 -10.16 -20.09 -9.17
C ASP A 243 -11.42 -20.73 -8.56
N ARG A 244 -11.51 -20.79 -7.22
CA ARG A 244 -12.64 -21.36 -6.46
C ARG A 244 -13.52 -20.34 -5.74
N ILE A 245 -13.40 -19.06 -6.10
CA ILE A 245 -14.26 -17.99 -5.54
C ILE A 245 -15.43 -17.73 -6.47
#